data_c88e7251eb0da6f2f4a8e6b361c66fdb
#
_entry.id   c88e7251eb0da6f2f4a8e6b361c66fdb
#
_cell.length_a   1.000
_cell.length_b   1.000
_cell.length_c   1.000
_cell.angle_alpha   90.00
_cell.angle_beta   90.00
_cell.angle_gamma   90.00
#
_symmetry.space_group_name_H-M   'P 1'
#
loop_
_entity.id
_entity.type
_entity.pdbx_description
1 polymer ?
#
loop_
_entity_poly.entity_id
_entity_poly.type
_entity_poly.pdbx_seq_one_letter_code
_entity_poly.pdbx_strand_id
1 'polypeptide(L)'
;MKKPITYLMAEDQNPLRWYEAWAPMFYGVLLVNRKKIQPSTIKALHKQIKKNEIVCIFPEGTALSTKLKEGKNGASFFAARHEIPIIPVAIFGTEKALPALKRFKRTNINITFGEPIFATSEDKKNLSELTKKTMNAIREMLPEEYC
;
A
#
# COMPACT_ATOMS: atom_id res chain seq x y z
N MET A 1 12.59 3.16 -19.60
CA MET A 1 13.07 3.61 -18.27
C MET A 1 12.20 2.96 -17.19
N LYS A 2 12.80 2.29 -16.18
CA LYS A 2 12.04 1.76 -15.05
C LYS A 2 11.63 2.95 -14.16
N LYS A 3 10.34 3.11 -13.90
CA LYS A 3 9.85 4.14 -12.96
C LYS A 3 10.13 3.69 -11.52
N PRO A 4 10.67 4.54 -10.66
CA PRO A 4 10.84 4.20 -9.25
C PRO A 4 9.48 4.02 -8.58
N ILE A 5 9.42 3.11 -7.61
CA ILE A 5 8.24 2.91 -6.76
C ILE A 5 8.53 3.54 -5.41
N THR A 6 7.64 4.42 -4.96
CA THR A 6 7.69 5.01 -3.63
C THR A 6 6.69 4.30 -2.72
N TYR A 7 7.16 3.74 -1.62
CA TYR A 7 6.34 3.02 -0.63
C TYR A 7 6.00 3.92 0.56
N LEU A 8 4.72 3.91 0.98
CA LEU A 8 4.33 4.50 2.25
C LEU A 8 4.45 3.48 3.36
N MET A 9 5.27 3.77 4.36
CA MET A 9 5.43 2.95 5.55
C MET A 9 5.14 3.75 6.82
N ALA A 10 4.46 3.13 7.78
CA ALA A 10 4.16 3.78 9.04
C ALA A 10 5.39 3.81 9.97
N GLU A 11 5.65 4.97 10.58
CA GLU A 11 6.76 5.17 11.53
C GLU A 11 6.65 4.28 12.77
N ASP A 12 5.41 4.02 13.24
CA ASP A 12 5.14 3.25 14.46
C ASP A 12 5.28 1.73 14.29
N GLN A 13 5.54 1.26 13.07
CA GLN A 13 5.89 -0.14 12.81
C GLN A 13 7.39 -0.39 12.85
N ASN A 14 8.13 0.58 13.35
CA ASN A 14 9.56 0.50 13.46
C ASN A 14 9.98 0.08 14.87
N PRO A 15 10.06 -1.23 15.16
CA PRO A 15 11.29 -1.73 15.68
C PRO A 15 12.08 -2.29 14.51
N LEU A 16 12.51 -1.43 13.58
CA LEU A 16 13.46 -1.85 12.56
C LEU A 16 14.67 -2.44 13.30
N ARG A 17 14.77 -3.76 13.21
CA ARG A 17 16.03 -4.42 13.55
C ARG A 17 17.11 -3.70 12.73
N TRP A 18 18.27 -3.54 13.30
CA TRP A 18 19.37 -2.78 12.70
C TRP A 18 19.61 -3.06 11.20
N TYR A 19 19.30 -4.28 10.72
CA TYR A 19 19.44 -4.69 9.33
C TYR A 19 18.27 -4.24 8.42
N GLU A 20 17.18 -3.77 8.97
CA GLU A 20 16.04 -3.21 8.22
C GLU A 20 16.15 -1.68 8.10
N ALA A 21 17.00 -1.06 8.93
CA ALA A 21 17.14 0.40 8.97
C ALA A 21 17.71 1.00 7.66
N TRP A 22 18.42 0.21 6.88
CA TRP A 22 18.98 0.64 5.59
C TRP A 22 18.09 0.33 4.39
N ALA A 23 17.10 -0.56 4.53
CA ALA A 23 16.16 -0.84 3.47
C ALA A 23 15.41 0.42 2.95
N PRO A 24 14.94 1.37 3.80
CA PRO A 24 14.36 2.62 3.34
C PRO A 24 15.28 3.46 2.44
N MET A 25 16.58 3.37 2.63
CA MET A 25 17.56 4.14 1.87
C MET A 25 17.69 3.63 0.42
N PHE A 26 17.42 2.33 0.17
CA PHE A 26 17.49 1.72 -1.15
C PHE A 26 16.15 1.67 -1.88
N TYR A 27 15.03 1.68 -1.16
CA TYR A 27 13.69 1.44 -1.70
C TYR A 27 12.77 2.65 -1.54
N GLY A 28 13.15 3.85 -1.77
CA GLY A 28 12.25 5.01 -1.88
C GLY A 28 11.07 5.01 -0.88
N VAL A 29 11.34 4.82 0.42
CA VAL A 29 10.30 4.73 1.46
C VAL A 29 10.00 6.11 2.02
N LEU A 30 8.71 6.50 2.04
CA LEU A 30 8.22 7.65 2.78
C LEU A 30 7.60 7.19 4.10
N LEU A 31 8.18 7.64 5.21
CA LEU A 31 7.65 7.37 6.54
C LEU A 31 6.42 8.25 6.83
N VAL A 32 5.38 7.63 7.38
CA VAL A 32 4.11 8.29 7.69
C VAL A 32 3.73 8.05 9.15
N ASN A 33 3.50 9.13 9.88
CA ASN A 33 2.89 9.02 11.19
C ASN A 33 1.37 8.80 11.04
N ARG A 34 0.88 7.62 11.46
CA ARG A 34 -0.54 7.25 11.31
C ARG A 34 -1.49 8.05 12.19
N LYS A 35 -0.99 8.54 13.33
CA LYS A 35 -1.80 9.33 14.29
C LYS A 35 -1.97 10.77 13.81
N LYS A 36 -0.97 11.29 13.09
CA LYS A 36 -0.98 12.66 12.57
C LYS A 36 -0.23 12.70 11.25
N ILE A 37 -0.98 12.66 10.15
CA ILE A 37 -0.38 12.79 8.81
C ILE A 37 0.22 14.20 8.71
N GLN A 38 1.52 14.27 8.54
CA GLN A 38 2.23 15.55 8.45
C GLN A 38 2.00 16.19 7.07
N PRO A 39 1.81 17.51 7.00
CA PRO A 39 1.68 18.22 5.72
C PRO A 39 2.88 18.01 4.78
N SER A 40 4.08 17.80 5.33
CA SER A 40 5.28 17.46 4.58
C SER A 40 5.16 16.16 3.81
N THR A 41 4.57 15.12 4.42
CA THR A 41 4.31 13.82 3.78
C THR A 41 3.34 13.97 2.60
N ILE A 42 2.25 14.73 2.80
CA ILE A 42 1.28 15.02 1.75
C ILE A 42 1.96 15.74 0.58
N LYS A 43 2.79 16.76 0.86
CA LYS A 43 3.54 17.49 -0.17
C LYS A 43 4.53 16.57 -0.91
N ALA A 44 5.21 15.68 -0.20
CA ALA A 44 6.13 14.73 -0.81
C ALA A 44 5.40 13.78 -1.78
N LEU A 45 4.26 13.22 -1.37
CA LEU A 45 3.43 12.37 -2.22
C LEU A 45 2.92 13.11 -3.47
N HIS A 46 2.40 14.33 -3.30
CA HIS A 46 2.00 15.16 -4.44
C HIS A 46 3.14 15.37 -5.43
N LYS A 47 4.36 15.59 -4.93
CA LYS A 47 5.55 15.77 -5.78
C LYS A 47 5.87 14.51 -6.58
N GLN A 48 5.79 13.33 -5.96
CA GLN A 48 6.06 12.05 -6.62
C GLN A 48 5.01 11.74 -7.70
N ILE A 49 3.73 11.91 -7.37
CA ILE A 49 2.64 11.71 -8.34
C ILE A 49 2.80 12.65 -9.56
N LYS A 50 3.12 13.94 -9.33
CA LYS A 50 3.36 14.89 -10.42
C LYS A 50 4.54 14.52 -11.32
N LYS A 51 5.51 13.77 -10.81
CA LYS A 51 6.63 13.24 -11.60
C LYS A 51 6.28 11.95 -12.35
N ASN A 52 5.01 11.51 -12.32
CA ASN A 52 4.58 10.22 -12.86
C ASN A 52 5.32 9.03 -12.24
N GLU A 53 5.72 9.14 -10.98
CA GLU A 53 6.26 8.02 -10.21
C GLU A 53 5.13 7.15 -9.65
N ILE A 54 5.42 5.87 -9.42
CA ILE A 54 4.45 4.94 -8.85
C ILE A 54 4.48 5.08 -7.34
N VAL A 55 3.30 5.26 -6.72
CA VAL A 55 3.14 5.30 -5.27
C VAL A 55 2.42 4.04 -4.81
N CYS A 56 3.04 3.28 -3.92
CA CYS A 56 2.46 2.10 -3.30
C CYS A 56 1.94 2.46 -1.90
N ILE A 57 0.64 2.24 -1.69
CA ILE A 57 -0.04 2.52 -0.41
C ILE A 57 -0.71 1.24 0.05
N PHE A 58 -0.50 0.86 1.31
CA PHE A 58 -1.23 -0.20 1.96
C PHE A 58 -2.51 0.38 2.58
N PRO A 59 -3.69 0.14 2.00
CA PRO A 59 -4.91 0.85 2.41
C PRO A 59 -5.36 0.50 3.82
N GLU A 60 -5.08 -0.70 4.29
CA GLU A 60 -5.38 -1.14 5.67
C GLU A 60 -4.59 -0.35 6.73
N GLY A 61 -3.46 0.23 6.33
CA GLY A 61 -2.56 0.94 7.23
C GLY A 61 -1.94 0.06 8.32
N THR A 62 -1.92 -1.26 8.15
CA THR A 62 -1.27 -2.23 9.06
C THR A 62 -0.71 -3.40 8.26
N ALA A 63 0.39 -3.98 8.75
CA ALA A 63 0.99 -5.19 8.19
C ALA A 63 0.87 -6.40 9.13
N LEU A 64 0.20 -6.25 10.27
CA LEU A 64 0.15 -7.27 11.33
C LEU A 64 -1.09 -8.18 11.25
N SER A 65 -1.92 -8.04 10.25
CA SER A 65 -3.11 -8.88 10.08
C SER A 65 -2.90 -9.87 8.95
N THR A 66 -3.29 -11.12 9.20
CA THR A 66 -3.40 -12.15 8.16
C THR A 66 -4.73 -12.08 7.42
N LYS A 67 -5.70 -11.32 7.93
CA LYS A 67 -7.00 -11.10 7.31
C LYS A 67 -7.12 -9.68 6.81
N LEU A 68 -7.80 -9.53 5.68
CA LEU A 68 -8.10 -8.23 5.07
C LEU A 68 -8.93 -7.38 6.03
N LYS A 69 -8.46 -6.16 6.30
CA LYS A 69 -9.15 -5.17 7.11
C LYS A 69 -9.82 -4.11 6.26
N GLU A 70 -10.62 -3.27 6.91
CA GLU A 70 -11.18 -2.09 6.27
C GLU A 70 -10.09 -1.14 5.77
N GLY A 71 -10.30 -0.61 4.57
CA GLY A 71 -9.38 0.33 3.94
C GLY A 71 -9.58 1.75 4.47
N LYS A 72 -8.49 2.49 4.58
CA LYS A 72 -8.48 3.94 4.87
C LYS A 72 -8.50 4.74 3.57
N ASN A 73 -9.12 5.91 3.62
CA ASN A 73 -9.35 6.76 2.44
C ASN A 73 -8.08 7.42 1.85
N GLY A 74 -6.88 7.11 2.37
CA GLY A 74 -5.64 7.75 1.94
C GLY A 74 -5.32 7.55 0.46
N ALA A 75 -5.41 6.33 -0.04
CA ALA A 75 -5.17 6.01 -1.45
C ALA A 75 -6.21 6.69 -2.35
N SER A 76 -7.49 6.58 -1.99
CA SER A 76 -8.62 7.18 -2.70
C SER A 76 -8.52 8.71 -2.74
N PHE A 77 -8.07 9.34 -1.66
CA PHE A 77 -7.86 10.78 -1.60
C PHE A 77 -6.84 11.26 -2.64
N PHE A 78 -5.67 10.58 -2.72
CA PHE A 78 -4.65 10.96 -3.69
C PHE A 78 -5.08 10.64 -5.12
N ALA A 79 -5.72 9.50 -5.36
CA ALA A 79 -6.21 9.10 -6.67
C ALA A 79 -7.26 10.09 -7.20
N ALA A 80 -8.29 10.42 -6.43
CA ALA A 80 -9.33 11.35 -6.82
C ALA A 80 -8.79 12.79 -7.00
N ARG A 81 -7.82 13.22 -6.16
CA ARG A 81 -7.24 14.56 -6.26
C ARG A 81 -6.42 14.77 -7.52
N HIS A 82 -5.74 13.73 -8.00
CA HIS A 82 -4.86 13.78 -9.17
C HIS A 82 -5.47 13.14 -10.40
N GLU A 83 -6.69 12.58 -10.29
CA GLU A 83 -7.39 11.89 -11.38
C GLU A 83 -6.53 10.77 -11.99
N ILE A 84 -5.90 9.98 -11.12
CA ILE A 84 -5.03 8.88 -11.50
C ILE A 84 -5.66 7.52 -11.15
N PRO A 85 -5.35 6.47 -11.90
CA PRO A 85 -5.89 5.14 -11.62
C PRO A 85 -5.31 4.56 -10.33
N ILE A 86 -6.13 3.79 -9.61
CA ILE A 86 -5.73 2.87 -8.55
C ILE A 86 -5.61 1.49 -9.18
N ILE A 87 -4.47 0.83 -9.01
CA ILE A 87 -4.29 -0.57 -9.36
C ILE A 87 -4.39 -1.38 -8.07
N PRO A 88 -5.49 -2.13 -7.85
CA PRO A 88 -5.60 -3.01 -6.69
C PRO A 88 -4.58 -4.14 -6.79
N VAL A 89 -3.90 -4.44 -5.67
CA VAL A 89 -2.92 -5.52 -5.62
C VAL A 89 -3.18 -6.37 -4.39
N ALA A 90 -3.40 -7.66 -4.58
CA ALA A 90 -3.50 -8.64 -3.51
C ALA A 90 -2.15 -9.34 -3.31
N ILE A 91 -1.69 -9.43 -2.06
CA ILE A 91 -0.45 -10.12 -1.68
C ILE A 91 -0.80 -11.07 -0.54
N PHE A 92 -0.47 -12.37 -0.71
CA PHE A 92 -0.71 -13.37 0.33
C PHE A 92 0.40 -14.43 0.37
N GLY A 93 0.51 -15.14 1.49
CA GLY A 93 1.58 -16.11 1.76
C GLY A 93 2.85 -15.49 2.37
N THR A 94 2.89 -14.18 2.59
CA THR A 94 4.03 -13.47 3.18
C THR A 94 4.26 -13.83 4.65
N GLU A 95 3.20 -14.18 5.38
CA GLU A 95 3.25 -14.61 6.78
C GLU A 95 4.05 -15.91 6.97
N LYS A 96 4.12 -16.73 5.91
CA LYS A 96 4.88 -17.98 5.88
C LYS A 96 6.38 -17.77 5.56
N ALA A 97 6.74 -16.59 5.06
CA ALA A 97 8.10 -16.33 4.55
C ALA A 97 9.16 -16.36 5.67
N LEU A 98 8.95 -15.66 6.78
CA LEU A 98 9.91 -15.62 7.89
C LEU A 98 10.08 -16.99 8.58
N PRO A 99 9.00 -17.73 8.91
CA PRO A 99 9.15 -19.08 9.44
C PRO A 99 9.84 -20.06 8.48
N ALA A 100 9.57 -19.95 7.19
CA ALA A 100 10.21 -20.78 6.18
C ALA A 100 11.71 -20.46 6.05
N LEU A 101 12.06 -19.17 6.01
CA LEU A 101 13.46 -18.73 5.94
C LEU A 101 14.29 -19.23 7.14
N LYS A 102 13.75 -19.16 8.36
CA LYS A 102 14.42 -19.70 9.57
C LYS A 102 14.67 -21.22 9.50
N ARG A 103 13.92 -21.94 8.68
CA ARG A 103 14.05 -23.39 8.46
C ARG A 103 14.77 -23.74 7.15
N PHE A 104 15.34 -22.74 6.47
CA PHE A 104 15.95 -22.90 5.14
C PHE A 104 14.99 -23.52 4.11
N LYS A 105 13.67 -23.26 4.25
CA LYS A 105 12.63 -23.73 3.33
C LYS A 105 12.15 -22.58 2.43
N ARG A 106 11.79 -22.92 1.21
CA ARG A 106 11.14 -21.99 0.28
C ARG A 106 9.65 -21.87 0.64
N THR A 107 9.09 -20.71 0.43
CA THR A 107 7.64 -20.48 0.50
C THR A 107 7.18 -19.72 -0.74
N ASN A 108 5.93 -19.93 -1.11
CA ASN A 108 5.32 -19.21 -2.22
C ASN A 108 4.67 -17.93 -1.69
N ILE A 109 5.00 -16.82 -2.32
CA ILE A 109 4.33 -15.53 -2.14
C ILE A 109 3.58 -15.26 -3.44
N ASN A 110 2.30 -14.99 -3.33
CA ASN A 110 1.45 -14.71 -4.48
C ASN A 110 1.15 -13.20 -4.54
N ILE A 111 1.28 -12.63 -5.72
CA ILE A 111 0.99 -11.23 -6.01
C ILE A 111 0.07 -11.20 -7.21
N THR A 112 -1.14 -10.68 -7.03
CA THR A 112 -2.14 -10.56 -8.10
C THR A 112 -2.48 -9.09 -8.30
N PHE A 113 -2.46 -8.66 -9.56
CA PHE A 113 -2.85 -7.30 -9.95
C PHE A 113 -4.27 -7.34 -10.52
N GLY A 114 -5.13 -6.48 -10.00
CA GLY A 114 -6.49 -6.30 -10.50
C GLY A 114 -6.57 -5.23 -11.59
N GLU A 115 -7.78 -5.06 -12.13
CA GLU A 115 -8.06 -4.05 -13.14
C GLU A 115 -7.94 -2.64 -12.56
N PRO A 116 -7.41 -1.67 -13.35
CA PRO A 116 -7.30 -0.29 -12.92
C PRO A 116 -8.66 0.33 -12.60
N ILE A 117 -8.79 0.95 -11.44
CA ILE A 117 -9.96 1.73 -11.02
C ILE A 117 -9.63 3.20 -11.30
N PHE A 118 -10.29 3.78 -12.29
CA PHE A 118 -10.08 5.19 -12.63
C PHE A 118 -10.82 6.08 -11.65
N ALA A 119 -10.08 6.90 -10.92
CA ALA A 119 -10.61 7.89 -10.01
C ALA A 119 -10.86 9.21 -10.74
N THR A 120 -11.95 9.87 -10.42
CA THR A 120 -12.36 11.14 -11.00
C THR A 120 -12.40 12.25 -9.95
N SER A 121 -12.55 13.50 -10.38
CA SER A 121 -12.74 14.62 -9.44
C SER A 121 -14.03 14.53 -8.63
N GLU A 122 -15.05 13.81 -9.12
CA GLU A 122 -16.31 13.59 -8.41
C GLU A 122 -16.15 12.69 -7.20
N ASP A 123 -15.24 11.72 -7.27
CA ASP A 123 -14.92 10.81 -6.17
C ASP A 123 -14.39 11.54 -4.92
N LYS A 124 -13.95 12.81 -5.06
CA LYS A 124 -13.58 13.65 -3.90
C LYS A 124 -14.72 13.85 -2.92
N LYS A 125 -15.97 13.77 -3.38
CA LYS A 125 -17.17 13.92 -2.56
C LYS A 125 -17.49 12.64 -1.78
N ASN A 126 -17.05 11.48 -2.27
CA ASN A 126 -17.34 10.18 -1.65
C ASN A 126 -16.12 9.24 -1.68
N LEU A 127 -15.06 9.64 -1.00
CA LEU A 127 -13.82 8.84 -0.91
C LEU A 127 -14.04 7.45 -0.32
N SER A 128 -15.02 7.30 0.57
CA SER A 128 -15.34 6.02 1.19
C SER A 128 -15.85 4.99 0.19
N GLU A 129 -16.62 5.42 -0.80
CA GLU A 129 -17.11 4.54 -1.86
C GLU A 129 -15.98 4.04 -2.75
N LEU A 130 -15.11 4.95 -3.20
CA LEU A 130 -13.92 4.59 -3.96
C LEU A 130 -13.01 3.64 -3.17
N THR A 131 -12.87 3.85 -1.85
CA THR A 131 -12.12 2.96 -0.97
C THR A 131 -12.77 1.59 -0.89
N LYS A 132 -14.09 1.51 -0.69
CA LYS A 132 -14.83 0.24 -0.67
C LYS A 132 -14.69 -0.51 -1.98
N LYS A 133 -14.81 0.18 -3.12
CA LYS A 133 -14.61 -0.42 -4.45
C LYS A 133 -13.20 -1.02 -4.58
N THR A 134 -12.18 -0.28 -4.15
CA THR A 134 -10.78 -0.76 -4.16
C THR A 134 -10.59 -1.98 -3.26
N MET A 135 -11.14 -1.94 -2.04
CA MET A 135 -11.00 -3.06 -1.08
C MET A 135 -11.76 -4.31 -1.54
N ASN A 136 -12.92 -4.14 -2.19
CA ASN A 136 -13.65 -5.27 -2.77
C ASN A 136 -12.85 -5.93 -3.90
N ALA A 137 -12.25 -5.13 -4.79
CA ALA A 137 -11.39 -5.66 -5.84
C ALA A 137 -10.18 -6.43 -5.26
N ILE A 138 -9.60 -5.98 -4.14
CA ILE A 138 -8.54 -6.71 -3.44
C ILE A 138 -9.09 -8.01 -2.86
N ARG A 139 -10.27 -7.99 -2.23
CA ARG A 139 -10.91 -9.15 -1.62
C ARG A 139 -11.20 -10.26 -2.62
N GLU A 140 -11.70 -9.91 -3.81
CA GLU A 140 -11.98 -10.86 -4.89
C GLU A 140 -10.75 -11.61 -5.40
N MET A 141 -9.55 -11.05 -5.21
CA MET A 141 -8.28 -11.66 -5.58
C MET A 141 -7.64 -12.50 -4.47
N LEU A 142 -8.17 -12.44 -3.25
CA LEU A 142 -7.65 -13.17 -2.10
C LEU A 142 -8.38 -14.51 -1.93
N PRO A 143 -7.69 -15.58 -1.48
CA PRO A 143 -8.37 -16.77 -0.99
C PRO A 143 -9.26 -16.47 0.22
N GLU A 144 -10.35 -17.24 0.40
CA GLU A 144 -11.33 -17.05 1.49
C GLU A 144 -10.70 -16.99 2.89
N GLU A 145 -9.62 -17.72 3.10
CA GLU A 145 -8.90 -17.74 4.37
C GLU A 145 -8.29 -16.38 4.78
N TYR A 146 -8.11 -15.46 3.82
CA TYR A 146 -7.57 -14.11 4.02
C TYR A 146 -8.65 -13.01 4.05
N CYS A 147 -9.90 -13.35 3.83
CA CYS A 147 -11.03 -12.41 3.80
C CYS A 147 -11.64 -12.12 5.18
#